data_dae9613eaaeca32137d0193d83d74e68
#
_entry.id   dae9613eaaeca32137d0193d83d74e68
#
_cell.length_a   1.000
_cell.length_b   1.000
_cell.length_c   1.000
_cell.angle_alpha   90.00
_cell.angle_beta   90.00
_cell.angle_gamma   90.00
#
_symmetry.space_group_name_H-M   'P 1'
#
loop_
_entity.id
_entity.type
_entity.pdbx_description
1 polymer ?
#
loop_
_entity_poly.entity_id
_entity_poly.type
_entity_poly.pdbx_seq_one_letter_code
_entity_poly.pdbx_strand_id
1 'polypeptide(L)'
;MKLISWNVNGIRAAWKKGLPEFVAASRADILCVQETKIQEDQITPEMKDLGGYRSYWSVAEKKGYSGVATYSKPEPLAVATAFGSPVLDAEGRIVQTEYPDFHLFNVYFPNSGMGPERLAHKLAFYDEFLALTERLRSAGKGVIVCGDVNTAHTEMDLARPKENETSAGFMPVEREWVSKLVAHGYLDTFRIFVSEPGHYTWWDVRRVGARARNVGWRIDYFFVSDELRGRVKAAGILP
;
A
#
# COMPACT_ATOMS: atom_id res chain seq x y z
N MET A 1 11.37 -6.40 -13.63
CA MET A 1 10.90 -6.77 -12.28
C MET A 1 9.41 -6.51 -12.22
N LYS A 2 8.63 -7.47 -11.70
CA LYS A 2 7.18 -7.39 -11.51
C LYS A 2 6.86 -7.28 -10.02
N LEU A 3 6.20 -6.20 -9.62
CA LEU A 3 5.75 -5.94 -8.26
C LEU A 3 4.22 -6.08 -8.20
N ILE A 4 3.72 -6.68 -7.13
CA ILE A 4 2.27 -6.77 -6.85
C ILE A 4 2.03 -6.21 -5.45
N SER A 5 0.97 -5.43 -5.29
CA SER A 5 0.46 -4.97 -4.00
C SER A 5 -0.97 -5.44 -3.81
N TRP A 6 -1.31 -5.95 -2.62
CA TRP A 6 -2.63 -6.48 -2.34
C TRP A 6 -2.99 -6.33 -0.86
N ASN A 7 -4.01 -5.53 -0.55
CA ASN A 7 -4.63 -5.57 0.77
C ASN A 7 -5.45 -6.87 0.89
N VAL A 8 -4.97 -7.81 1.70
CA VAL A 8 -5.56 -9.16 1.84
C VAL A 8 -6.64 -9.25 2.92
N ASN A 9 -6.83 -8.18 3.69
CA ASN A 9 -7.82 -8.12 4.79
C ASN A 9 -7.81 -9.37 5.68
N GLY A 10 -6.61 -9.79 6.09
CA GLY A 10 -6.35 -10.98 6.92
C GLY A 10 -5.69 -12.11 6.16
N ILE A 11 -4.35 -12.22 6.35
CA ILE A 11 -3.52 -13.15 5.57
C ILE A 11 -3.91 -14.62 5.78
N ARG A 12 -4.35 -15.03 6.98
CA ARG A 12 -4.79 -16.41 7.25
C ARG A 12 -6.01 -16.81 6.42
N ALA A 13 -6.93 -15.87 6.20
CA ALA A 13 -8.10 -16.11 5.36
C ALA A 13 -7.73 -16.12 3.88
N ALA A 14 -6.87 -15.19 3.44
CA ALA A 14 -6.36 -15.15 2.08
C ALA A 14 -5.54 -16.40 1.72
N TRP A 15 -4.74 -16.89 2.67
CA TRP A 15 -3.97 -18.13 2.52
C TRP A 15 -4.87 -19.33 2.17
N LYS A 16 -5.95 -19.51 2.96
CA LYS A 16 -6.93 -20.58 2.73
C LYS A 16 -7.72 -20.43 1.42
N LYS A 17 -7.75 -19.23 0.85
CA LYS A 17 -8.46 -18.90 -0.40
C LYS A 17 -7.57 -18.90 -1.64
N GLY A 18 -6.34 -19.44 -1.55
CA GLY A 18 -5.48 -19.60 -2.69
C GLY A 18 -4.44 -18.52 -2.90
N LEU A 19 -4.04 -17.77 -1.84
CA LEU A 19 -2.93 -16.80 -1.96
C LEU A 19 -1.63 -17.46 -2.44
N PRO A 20 -1.20 -18.66 -1.94
CA PRO A 20 0.00 -19.31 -2.45
C PRO A 20 -0.07 -19.64 -3.94
N GLU A 21 -1.19 -20.15 -4.42
CA GLU A 21 -1.44 -20.50 -5.82
C GLU A 21 -1.44 -19.26 -6.70
N PHE A 22 -2.07 -18.17 -6.23
CA PHE A 22 -2.02 -16.87 -6.91
C PHE A 22 -0.59 -16.36 -7.04
N VAL A 23 0.20 -16.42 -5.97
CA VAL A 23 1.59 -15.94 -5.97
C VAL A 23 2.42 -16.74 -6.97
N ALA A 24 2.30 -18.07 -6.97
CA ALA A 24 3.00 -18.94 -7.93
C ALA A 24 2.61 -18.61 -9.38
N ALA A 25 1.31 -18.46 -9.66
CA ALA A 25 0.80 -18.16 -11.00
C ALA A 25 1.18 -16.75 -11.46
N SER A 26 1.23 -15.78 -10.54
CA SER A 26 1.50 -14.37 -10.85
C SER A 26 2.91 -14.14 -11.38
N ARG A 27 3.87 -15.00 -11.03
CA ARG A 27 5.30 -14.85 -11.32
C ARG A 27 5.85 -13.48 -10.90
N ALA A 28 5.32 -12.90 -9.82
CA ALA A 28 5.85 -11.65 -9.28
C ALA A 28 7.30 -11.85 -8.79
N ASP A 29 8.09 -10.82 -8.86
CA ASP A 29 9.41 -10.78 -8.21
C ASP A 29 9.28 -10.35 -6.75
N ILE A 30 8.34 -9.41 -6.49
CA ILE A 30 8.03 -8.91 -5.14
C ILE A 30 6.51 -8.84 -4.99
N LEU A 31 6.00 -9.34 -3.86
CA LEU A 31 4.61 -9.20 -3.43
C LEU A 31 4.55 -8.45 -2.11
N CYS A 32 3.81 -7.37 -2.08
CA CYS A 32 3.52 -6.56 -0.91
C CYS A 32 2.08 -6.79 -0.47
N VAL A 33 1.87 -7.23 0.77
CA VAL A 33 0.52 -7.44 1.32
C VAL A 33 0.28 -6.54 2.51
N GLN A 34 -0.93 -6.00 2.59
CA GLN A 34 -1.39 -5.12 3.66
C GLN A 34 -2.55 -5.78 4.40
N GLU A 35 -2.82 -5.32 5.62
CA GLU A 35 -3.79 -5.87 6.55
C GLU A 35 -3.59 -7.37 6.81
N THR A 36 -2.38 -7.77 7.17
CA THR A 36 -2.08 -9.18 7.47
C THR A 36 -2.86 -9.68 8.69
N LYS A 37 -3.15 -8.79 9.67
CA LYS A 37 -3.94 -9.09 10.87
C LYS A 37 -3.46 -10.34 11.62
N ILE A 38 -2.15 -10.56 11.64
CA ILE A 38 -1.49 -11.71 12.26
C ILE A 38 -0.46 -11.24 13.28
N GLN A 39 -0.23 -12.04 14.31
CA GLN A 39 0.85 -11.81 15.26
C GLN A 39 2.07 -12.66 14.89
N GLU A 40 3.24 -12.29 15.39
CA GLU A 40 4.50 -12.94 15.04
C GLU A 40 4.51 -14.45 15.37
N ASP A 41 3.95 -14.82 16.51
CA ASP A 41 3.81 -16.22 16.97
C ASP A 41 2.84 -17.05 16.11
N GLN A 42 2.06 -16.42 15.26
CA GLN A 42 1.08 -17.06 14.37
C GLN A 42 1.59 -17.21 12.93
N ILE A 43 2.75 -16.63 12.60
CA ILE A 43 3.34 -16.74 11.25
C ILE A 43 3.98 -18.12 11.11
N THR A 44 3.38 -18.96 10.26
CA THR A 44 3.88 -20.34 10.07
C THR A 44 5.15 -20.36 9.20
N PRO A 45 5.94 -21.45 9.25
CA PRO A 45 7.10 -21.59 8.37
C PRO A 45 6.75 -21.45 6.89
N GLU A 46 5.61 -21.99 6.45
CA GLU A 46 5.14 -21.89 5.06
C GLU A 46 4.79 -20.44 4.68
N MET A 47 4.31 -19.64 5.65
CA MET A 47 4.09 -18.21 5.43
C MET A 47 5.38 -17.42 5.36
N LYS A 48 6.44 -17.89 6.01
CA LYS A 48 7.77 -17.25 5.97
C LYS A 48 8.52 -17.56 4.69
N ASP A 49 8.34 -18.76 4.14
CA ASP A 49 8.95 -19.21 2.87
C ASP A 49 7.86 -19.60 1.88
N LEU A 50 7.37 -18.63 1.15
CA LEU A 50 6.34 -18.80 0.15
C LEU A 50 6.96 -19.08 -1.22
N GLY A 51 7.27 -20.35 -1.51
CA GLY A 51 7.69 -20.78 -2.85
C GLY A 51 8.97 -20.08 -3.34
N GLY A 52 9.98 -19.96 -2.48
CA GLY A 52 11.27 -19.34 -2.77
C GLY A 52 11.29 -17.81 -2.63
N TYR A 53 10.27 -17.24 -2.00
CA TYR A 53 10.30 -15.85 -1.54
C TYR A 53 10.76 -15.79 -0.09
N ARG A 54 11.67 -14.89 0.22
CA ARG A 54 11.91 -14.46 1.60
C ARG A 54 10.84 -13.46 2.01
N SER A 55 10.40 -13.50 3.26
CA SER A 55 9.37 -12.60 3.76
C SER A 55 9.84 -11.72 4.91
N TYR A 56 9.36 -10.49 4.91
CA TYR A 56 9.68 -9.45 5.89
C TYR A 56 8.37 -8.88 6.42
N TRP A 57 8.22 -8.85 7.75
CA TRP A 57 6.96 -8.59 8.41
C TRP A 57 7.05 -7.40 9.35
N SER A 58 6.01 -6.58 9.37
CA SER A 58 5.75 -5.60 10.41
C SER A 58 4.36 -5.89 10.97
N VAL A 59 4.29 -6.19 12.25
CA VAL A 59 3.05 -6.59 12.93
C VAL A 59 2.65 -5.53 13.94
N ALA A 60 1.34 -5.32 14.12
CA ALA A 60 0.84 -4.39 15.13
C ALA A 60 0.90 -5.02 16.53
N GLU A 61 1.10 -4.21 17.56
CA GLU A 61 0.96 -4.66 18.94
C GLU A 61 -0.46 -5.14 19.25
N LYS A 62 -1.46 -4.44 18.70
CA LYS A 62 -2.86 -4.82 18.84
C LYS A 62 -3.17 -6.06 18.02
N LYS A 63 -3.61 -7.13 18.69
CA LYS A 63 -3.95 -8.41 18.06
C LYS A 63 -5.06 -8.28 17.00
N GLY A 64 -4.84 -8.94 15.86
CA GLY A 64 -5.82 -8.98 14.77
C GLY A 64 -6.03 -7.65 14.03
N TYR A 65 -5.08 -6.74 14.12
CA TYR A 65 -5.14 -5.39 13.58
C TYR A 65 -3.96 -5.10 12.65
N SER A 66 -4.17 -4.31 11.58
CA SER A 66 -3.12 -3.81 10.69
C SER A 66 -2.12 -4.91 10.23
N GLY A 67 -0.85 -4.58 10.18
CA GLY A 67 0.24 -5.45 9.78
C GLY A 67 0.45 -5.49 8.26
N VAL A 68 1.72 -5.52 7.86
CA VAL A 68 2.13 -5.66 6.45
C VAL A 68 3.21 -6.72 6.31
N ALA A 69 3.32 -7.33 5.13
CA ALA A 69 4.41 -8.24 4.81
C ALA A 69 4.87 -8.06 3.37
N THR A 70 6.19 -8.10 3.17
CA THR A 70 6.80 -8.06 1.85
C THR A 70 7.46 -9.40 1.56
N TYR A 71 7.06 -10.04 0.49
CA TYR A 71 7.66 -11.26 -0.04
C TYR A 71 8.53 -10.90 -1.23
N SER A 72 9.81 -11.27 -1.21
CA SER A 72 10.78 -10.92 -2.24
C SER A 72 11.60 -12.11 -2.68
N LYS A 73 11.73 -12.31 -4.01
CA LYS A 73 12.70 -13.25 -4.59
C LYS A 73 14.10 -12.65 -4.58
N PRO A 74 14.30 -11.40 -5.09
CA PRO A 74 15.60 -10.76 -4.93
C PRO A 74 15.84 -10.42 -3.46
N GLU A 75 17.02 -10.76 -2.96
CA GLU A 75 17.41 -10.42 -1.60
C GLU A 75 17.63 -8.91 -1.47
N PRO A 76 16.96 -8.19 -0.57
CA PRO A 76 17.23 -6.79 -0.32
C PRO A 76 18.56 -6.59 0.40
N LEU A 77 19.21 -5.46 0.16
CA LEU A 77 20.44 -5.04 0.83
C LEU A 77 20.22 -4.74 2.31
N ALA A 78 19.05 -4.18 2.63
CA ALA A 78 18.61 -3.88 3.99
C ALA A 78 17.09 -3.93 4.08
N VAL A 79 16.60 -4.15 5.30
CA VAL A 79 15.18 -4.16 5.64
C VAL A 79 14.97 -3.32 6.89
N ALA A 80 13.94 -2.46 6.89
CA ALA A 80 13.50 -1.74 8.08
C ALA A 80 11.99 -1.91 8.29
N THR A 81 11.61 -2.11 9.54
CA THR A 81 10.23 -2.21 10.01
C THR A 81 9.95 -1.25 11.18
N ALA A 82 10.99 -0.55 11.63
CA ALA A 82 10.95 0.50 12.64
C ALA A 82 11.76 1.70 12.14
N PHE A 83 11.23 2.90 12.35
CA PHE A 83 11.76 4.15 11.80
C PHE A 83 12.11 5.17 12.88
N GLY A 84 11.96 4.79 14.14
CA GLY A 84 12.21 5.63 15.31
C GLY A 84 11.12 6.68 15.54
N SER A 85 9.94 6.47 14.98
CA SER A 85 8.78 7.35 15.12
C SER A 85 7.62 6.59 15.77
N PRO A 86 7.08 7.04 16.91
CA PRO A 86 5.88 6.45 17.49
C PRO A 86 4.67 6.48 16.53
N VAL A 87 4.62 7.46 15.63
CA VAL A 87 3.55 7.59 14.65
C VAL A 87 3.65 6.53 13.56
N LEU A 88 4.85 6.26 13.05
CA LEU A 88 5.07 5.30 11.97
C LEU A 88 5.10 3.85 12.47
N ASP A 89 5.61 3.64 13.69
CA ASP A 89 5.99 2.31 14.18
C ASP A 89 4.88 1.59 14.96
N ALA A 90 3.96 2.33 15.60
CA ALA A 90 3.02 1.76 16.59
C ALA A 90 2.06 0.69 16.04
N GLU A 91 1.71 0.73 14.76
CA GLU A 91 0.64 -0.11 14.21
C GLU A 91 1.13 -1.12 13.15
N GLY A 92 2.44 -1.34 13.02
CA GLY A 92 2.98 -2.33 12.07
C GLY A 92 2.57 -2.07 10.61
N ARG A 93 2.74 -0.82 10.14
CA ARG A 93 2.17 -0.35 8.87
C ARG A 93 3.14 -0.26 7.72
N ILE A 94 4.45 -0.40 7.99
CA ILE A 94 5.48 -0.18 6.98
C ILE A 94 6.50 -1.32 7.01
N VAL A 95 6.83 -1.85 5.83
CA VAL A 95 8.07 -2.58 5.58
C VAL A 95 8.81 -1.85 4.48
N GLN A 96 10.01 -1.39 4.78
CA GLN A 96 10.97 -0.88 3.79
C GLN A 96 11.94 -1.99 3.42
N THR A 97 12.18 -2.17 2.12
CA THR A 97 13.25 -3.02 1.59
C THR A 97 14.12 -2.18 0.68
N GLU A 98 15.44 -2.28 0.85
CA GLU A 98 16.42 -1.56 0.04
C GLU A 98 17.01 -2.48 -1.03
N TYR A 99 17.03 -2.00 -2.25
CA TYR A 99 17.68 -2.66 -3.39
C TYR A 99 18.80 -1.77 -3.96
N PRO A 100 19.64 -2.28 -4.88
CA PRO A 100 20.75 -1.48 -5.41
C PRO A 100 20.34 -0.10 -5.94
N ASP A 101 19.19 -0.01 -6.60
CA ASP A 101 18.76 1.21 -7.33
C ASP A 101 17.59 1.94 -6.68
N PHE A 102 16.90 1.33 -5.71
CA PHE A 102 15.69 1.92 -5.12
C PHE A 102 15.40 1.40 -3.71
N HIS A 103 14.61 2.18 -2.98
CA HIS A 103 13.90 1.75 -1.78
C HIS A 103 12.46 1.40 -2.14
N LEU A 104 11.96 0.27 -1.66
CA LEU A 104 10.56 -0.12 -1.79
C LEU A 104 9.89 -0.04 -0.42
N PHE A 105 8.82 0.74 -0.34
CA PHE A 105 7.94 0.84 0.82
C PHE A 105 6.63 0.11 0.54
N ASN A 106 6.36 -0.92 1.32
CA ASN A 106 5.05 -1.55 1.45
C ASN A 106 4.33 -0.90 2.63
N VAL A 107 3.24 -0.18 2.36
CA VAL A 107 2.59 0.65 3.39
C VAL A 107 1.09 0.39 3.45
N TYR A 108 0.58 0.27 4.66
CA TYR A 108 -0.84 0.33 4.97
C TYR A 108 -1.14 1.63 5.73
N PHE A 109 -1.50 2.67 4.99
CA PHE A 109 -1.77 3.98 5.60
C PHE A 109 -3.00 3.92 6.52
N PRO A 110 -3.01 4.71 7.62
CA PRO A 110 -4.15 4.74 8.52
C PRO A 110 -5.46 5.13 7.82
N ASN A 111 -6.57 4.51 8.23
CA ASN A 111 -7.91 4.95 7.86
C ASN A 111 -8.38 6.03 8.84
N SER A 112 -9.10 7.04 8.37
CA SER A 112 -9.60 8.18 9.15
C SER A 112 -11.04 8.05 9.63
N GLY A 113 -11.72 6.93 9.34
CA GLY A 113 -13.17 6.77 9.53
C GLY A 113 -13.67 6.63 10.97
N MET A 114 -12.80 6.74 11.99
CA MET A 114 -13.18 6.60 13.40
C MET A 114 -13.04 7.92 14.19
N GLY A 115 -13.28 9.05 13.55
CA GLY A 115 -13.33 10.36 14.19
C GLY A 115 -12.07 11.22 14.03
N PRO A 116 -12.09 12.44 14.62
CA PRO A 116 -11.06 13.45 14.38
C PRO A 116 -9.67 13.06 14.84
N GLU A 117 -9.55 12.29 15.93
CA GLU A 117 -8.25 11.80 16.42
C GLU A 117 -7.60 10.86 15.41
N ARG A 118 -8.40 10.01 14.76
CA ARG A 118 -7.90 9.09 13.74
C ARG A 118 -7.49 9.83 12.47
N LEU A 119 -8.21 10.88 12.10
CA LEU A 119 -7.81 11.77 11.01
C LEU A 119 -6.49 12.46 11.34
N ALA A 120 -6.35 13.04 12.54
CA ALA A 120 -5.12 13.68 12.96
C ALA A 120 -3.92 12.72 12.93
N HIS A 121 -4.11 11.47 13.40
CA HIS A 121 -3.07 10.43 13.31
C HIS A 121 -2.70 10.12 11.85
N LYS A 122 -3.68 10.00 10.96
CA LYS A 122 -3.43 9.76 9.53
C LYS A 122 -2.61 10.89 8.91
N LEU A 123 -2.96 12.14 9.20
CA LEU A 123 -2.23 13.30 8.66
C LEU A 123 -0.80 13.38 9.20
N ALA A 124 -0.60 13.10 10.49
CA ALA A 124 0.74 13.02 11.06
C ALA A 124 1.56 11.87 10.41
N PHE A 125 0.95 10.71 10.22
CA PHE A 125 1.58 9.58 9.52
C PHE A 125 1.98 9.96 8.08
N TYR A 126 1.12 10.67 7.38
CA TYR A 126 1.36 11.18 6.04
C TYR A 126 2.60 12.09 5.98
N ASP A 127 2.70 13.06 6.85
CA ASP A 127 3.78 14.03 6.83
C ASP A 127 5.12 13.39 7.25
N GLU A 128 5.13 12.55 8.28
CA GLU A 128 6.34 11.84 8.69
C GLU A 128 6.81 10.85 7.64
N PHE A 129 5.87 10.15 6.98
CA PHE A 129 6.20 9.23 5.90
C PHE A 129 6.82 9.96 4.69
N LEU A 130 6.25 11.10 4.29
CA LEU A 130 6.83 11.92 3.23
C LEU A 130 8.23 12.41 3.59
N ALA A 131 8.44 12.90 4.82
CA ALA A 131 9.75 13.32 5.28
C ALA A 131 10.78 12.16 5.28
N LEU A 132 10.36 10.95 5.65
CA LEU A 132 11.19 9.75 5.60
C LEU A 132 11.61 9.43 4.15
N THR A 133 10.67 9.39 3.22
CA THR A 133 10.94 9.02 1.83
C THR A 133 11.80 10.06 1.13
N GLU A 134 11.58 11.36 1.37
CA GLU A 134 12.40 12.43 0.80
C GLU A 134 13.84 12.42 1.34
N ARG A 135 14.03 12.09 2.62
CA ARG A 135 15.38 11.93 3.18
C ARG A 135 16.15 10.79 2.48
N LEU A 136 15.50 9.67 2.20
CA LEU A 136 16.14 8.55 1.50
C LEU A 136 16.37 8.86 0.02
N ARG A 137 15.42 9.55 -0.61
CA ARG A 137 15.55 10.00 -2.00
C ARG A 137 16.72 10.96 -2.17
N SER A 138 16.92 11.90 -1.24
CA SER A 138 18.05 12.83 -1.26
C SER A 138 19.42 12.15 -1.07
N ALA A 139 19.44 10.92 -0.57
CA ALA A 139 20.65 10.08 -0.53
C ALA A 139 20.99 9.41 -1.88
N GLY A 140 20.20 9.64 -2.94
CA GLY A 140 20.54 9.30 -4.31
C GLY A 140 19.93 8.01 -4.87
N LYS A 141 18.98 7.37 -4.12
CA LYS A 141 18.22 6.20 -4.64
C LYS A 141 16.77 6.59 -4.91
N GLY A 142 16.20 6.02 -5.97
CA GLY A 142 14.79 6.18 -6.24
C GLY A 142 13.91 5.52 -5.17
N VAL A 143 12.67 5.98 -5.05
CA VAL A 143 11.70 5.46 -4.08
C VAL A 143 10.48 4.91 -4.81
N ILE A 144 10.06 3.72 -4.41
CA ILE A 144 8.79 3.10 -4.79
C ILE A 144 7.94 2.98 -3.52
N VAL A 145 6.72 3.49 -3.57
CA VAL A 145 5.72 3.34 -2.50
C VAL A 145 4.55 2.54 -3.05
N CYS A 146 4.19 1.46 -2.38
CA CYS A 146 3.00 0.70 -2.75
C CYS A 146 2.16 0.34 -1.53
N GLY A 147 0.88 0.13 -1.77
CA GLY A 147 -0.06 -0.34 -0.77
C GLY A 147 -1.35 0.44 -0.73
N ASP A 148 -2.09 0.21 0.34
CA ASP A 148 -3.38 0.85 0.61
C ASP A 148 -3.16 2.22 1.28
N VAL A 149 -3.40 3.28 0.51
CA VAL A 149 -3.31 4.67 0.98
C VAL A 149 -4.55 5.09 1.76
N ASN A 150 -5.62 4.30 1.69
CA ASN A 150 -6.92 4.62 2.30
C ASN A 150 -7.47 5.99 1.85
N THR A 151 -7.09 6.46 0.64
CA THR A 151 -7.54 7.72 0.08
C THR A 151 -7.64 7.62 -1.45
N ALA A 152 -8.78 7.98 -1.99
CA ALA A 152 -8.94 8.24 -3.42
C ALA A 152 -8.45 9.67 -3.72
N HIS A 153 -7.55 9.83 -4.70
CA HIS A 153 -6.90 11.12 -4.94
C HIS A 153 -7.83 12.12 -5.63
N THR A 154 -8.44 11.73 -6.73
CA THR A 154 -9.27 12.61 -7.56
C THR A 154 -10.67 12.05 -7.73
N GLU A 155 -11.57 12.84 -8.33
CA GLU A 155 -12.93 12.40 -8.64
C GLU A 155 -12.98 11.17 -9.56
N MET A 156 -11.94 10.96 -10.37
CA MET A 156 -11.82 9.77 -11.23
C MET A 156 -11.53 8.48 -10.45
N ASP A 157 -11.09 8.61 -9.21
CA ASP A 157 -10.62 7.50 -8.39
C ASP A 157 -11.72 6.88 -7.50
N LEU A 158 -12.94 7.36 -7.61
CA LEU A 158 -14.08 6.76 -6.93
C LEU A 158 -15.37 6.95 -7.70
N ALA A 159 -16.31 6.04 -7.47
CA ALA A 159 -17.70 6.22 -7.89
C ALA A 159 -18.39 7.26 -6.99
N ARG A 160 -19.24 8.11 -7.59
CA ARG A 160 -20.04 9.10 -6.88
C ARG A 160 -19.24 10.10 -6.04
N PRO A 161 -18.29 10.83 -6.62
CA PRO A 161 -17.41 11.72 -5.87
C PRO A 161 -18.19 12.77 -5.06
N LYS A 162 -19.22 13.40 -5.62
CA LYS A 162 -20.03 14.43 -4.95
C LYS A 162 -20.72 13.94 -3.66
N GLU A 163 -21.14 12.66 -3.64
CA GLU A 163 -21.76 12.06 -2.47
C GLU A 163 -20.76 11.75 -1.35
N ASN A 164 -19.46 11.76 -1.66
CA ASN A 164 -18.37 11.30 -0.79
C ASN A 164 -17.38 12.39 -0.38
N GLU A 165 -17.59 13.65 -0.72
CA GLU A 165 -16.64 14.76 -0.43
C GLU A 165 -16.26 14.90 1.04
N THR A 166 -17.14 14.50 1.95
CA THR A 166 -16.90 14.52 3.40
C THR A 166 -16.63 13.13 3.98
N SER A 167 -16.56 12.11 3.14
CA SER A 167 -16.29 10.73 3.57
C SER A 167 -14.81 10.51 3.87
N ALA A 168 -14.53 9.74 4.91
CA ALA A 168 -13.17 9.27 5.18
C ALA A 168 -12.57 8.58 3.94
N GLY A 169 -11.35 8.97 3.59
CA GLY A 169 -10.67 8.52 2.37
C GLY A 169 -10.95 9.39 1.14
N PHE A 170 -11.78 10.45 1.25
CA PHE A 170 -11.98 11.42 0.16
C PHE A 170 -12.14 12.86 0.65
N MET A 171 -11.93 13.11 1.93
CA MET A 171 -11.95 14.49 2.44
C MET A 171 -10.88 15.36 1.75
N PRO A 172 -11.14 16.66 1.52
CA PRO A 172 -10.18 17.56 0.86
C PRO A 172 -8.77 17.47 1.45
N VAL A 173 -8.63 17.46 2.76
CA VAL A 173 -7.33 17.40 3.45
C VAL A 173 -6.56 16.10 3.19
N GLU A 174 -7.25 14.97 3.01
CA GLU A 174 -6.61 13.70 2.66
C GLU A 174 -6.14 13.69 1.22
N ARG A 175 -6.96 14.21 0.31
CA ARG A 175 -6.65 14.35 -1.12
C ARG A 175 -5.49 15.33 -1.35
N GLU A 176 -5.45 16.42 -0.59
CA GLU A 176 -4.39 17.43 -0.64
C GLU A 176 -3.02 16.81 -0.33
N TRP A 177 -2.97 15.87 0.62
CA TRP A 177 -1.70 15.20 0.90
C TRP A 177 -1.23 14.33 -0.29
N VAL A 178 -2.13 13.61 -0.96
CA VAL A 178 -1.75 12.85 -2.17
C VAL A 178 -1.27 13.80 -3.27
N SER A 179 -1.91 14.97 -3.42
CA SER A 179 -1.45 16.02 -4.32
C SER A 179 -0.07 16.55 -3.92
N LYS A 180 0.19 16.73 -2.62
CA LYS A 180 1.50 17.08 -2.08
C LYS A 180 2.57 16.04 -2.42
N LEU A 181 2.27 14.74 -2.26
CA LEU A 181 3.17 13.66 -2.65
C LEU A 181 3.51 13.74 -4.14
N VAL A 182 2.52 13.95 -5.01
CA VAL A 182 2.73 14.14 -6.45
C VAL A 182 3.57 15.39 -6.73
N ALA A 183 3.33 16.50 -6.03
CA ALA A 183 4.11 17.72 -6.18
C ALA A 183 5.57 17.56 -5.74
N HIS A 184 5.88 16.61 -4.86
CA HIS A 184 7.24 16.20 -4.51
C HIS A 184 7.90 15.30 -5.57
N GLY A 185 7.27 15.10 -6.73
CA GLY A 185 7.83 14.32 -7.83
C GLY A 185 7.59 12.82 -7.72
N TYR A 186 6.54 12.38 -7.01
CA TYR A 186 6.06 11.00 -7.06
C TYR A 186 4.98 10.85 -8.11
N LEU A 187 5.11 9.85 -8.95
CA LEU A 187 4.21 9.55 -10.06
C LEU A 187 3.27 8.41 -9.68
N ASP A 188 1.98 8.61 -9.81
CA ASP A 188 0.99 7.53 -9.79
C ASP A 188 1.18 6.67 -11.05
N THR A 189 1.76 5.48 -10.88
CA THR A 189 2.12 4.64 -12.02
C THR A 189 0.93 4.19 -12.83
N PHE A 190 -0.23 3.98 -12.22
CA PHE A 190 -1.44 3.60 -12.95
C PHE A 190 -1.88 4.73 -13.89
N ARG A 191 -1.83 5.98 -13.42
CA ARG A 191 -2.24 7.15 -14.20
C ARG A 191 -1.25 7.55 -15.29
N ILE A 192 -0.06 6.95 -15.33
CA ILE A 192 0.83 7.06 -16.51
C ILE A 192 0.21 6.37 -17.75
N PHE A 193 -0.54 5.28 -17.55
CA PHE A 193 -1.05 4.44 -18.65
C PHE A 193 -2.56 4.51 -18.82
N VAL A 194 -3.31 4.91 -17.80
CA VAL A 194 -4.78 4.90 -17.79
C VAL A 194 -5.31 6.24 -17.31
N SER A 195 -5.94 6.99 -18.22
CA SER A 195 -6.53 8.32 -17.95
C SER A 195 -8.02 8.27 -17.63
N GLU A 196 -8.69 7.14 -17.87
CA GLU A 196 -10.14 7.01 -17.74
C GLU A 196 -10.55 6.71 -16.29
N PRO A 197 -11.76 7.15 -15.86
CA PRO A 197 -12.35 6.78 -14.58
C PRO A 197 -12.88 5.33 -14.60
N GLY A 198 -13.38 4.86 -13.45
CA GLY A 198 -14.07 3.56 -13.37
C GLY A 198 -13.14 2.38 -13.04
N HIS A 199 -11.89 2.64 -12.72
CA HIS A 199 -10.90 1.65 -12.31
C HIS A 199 -10.70 1.74 -10.80
N TYR A 200 -11.15 0.72 -10.07
CA TYR A 200 -11.17 0.72 -8.61
C TYR A 200 -10.43 -0.50 -8.04
N THR A 201 -9.99 -0.37 -6.79
CA THR A 201 -9.28 -1.43 -6.06
C THR A 201 -10.07 -1.93 -4.84
N TRP A 202 -11.04 -1.15 -4.39
CA TRP A 202 -11.86 -1.45 -3.21
C TRP A 202 -13.35 -1.22 -3.46
N TRP A 203 -14.19 -2.10 -2.91
CA TRP A 203 -15.66 -2.01 -2.91
C TRP A 203 -16.19 -2.31 -1.52
N ASP A 204 -17.13 -1.50 -1.03
CA ASP A 204 -17.76 -1.72 0.28
C ASP A 204 -18.55 -3.04 0.28
N VAL A 205 -18.00 -4.05 0.92
CA VAL A 205 -18.59 -5.39 1.02
C VAL A 205 -19.93 -5.41 1.76
N ARG A 206 -20.24 -4.38 2.56
CA ARG A 206 -21.51 -4.24 3.27
C ARG A 206 -22.63 -3.80 2.33
N ARG A 207 -22.29 -3.23 1.18
CA ARG A 207 -23.24 -2.81 0.15
C ARG A 207 -23.41 -3.90 -0.89
N VAL A 208 -24.54 -4.62 -0.80
CA VAL A 208 -24.85 -5.73 -1.73
C VAL A 208 -24.70 -5.29 -3.19
N GLY A 209 -23.90 -6.03 -3.96
CA GLY A 209 -23.69 -5.79 -5.38
C GLY A 209 -22.84 -4.55 -5.71
N ALA A 210 -22.11 -3.94 -4.76
CA ALA A 210 -21.27 -2.79 -5.03
C ALA A 210 -20.21 -3.12 -6.10
N ARG A 211 -19.53 -4.26 -6.01
CA ARG A 211 -18.54 -4.70 -7.00
C ARG A 211 -19.17 -5.00 -8.37
N ALA A 212 -20.30 -5.68 -8.40
CA ALA A 212 -21.00 -5.99 -9.64
C ALA A 212 -21.48 -4.74 -10.40
N ARG A 213 -21.82 -3.68 -9.68
CA ARG A 213 -22.19 -2.36 -10.25
C ARG A 213 -21.02 -1.42 -10.42
N ASN A 214 -19.81 -1.87 -10.11
CA ASN A 214 -18.58 -1.08 -10.10
C ASN A 214 -18.71 0.24 -9.30
N VAL A 215 -19.37 0.19 -8.12
CA VAL A 215 -19.43 1.32 -7.19
C VAL A 215 -18.29 1.17 -6.19
N GLY A 216 -17.10 1.55 -6.61
CA GLY A 216 -15.84 1.31 -5.91
C GLY A 216 -14.98 2.56 -5.76
N TRP A 217 -13.81 2.36 -5.17
CA TRP A 217 -12.79 3.36 -4.89
C TRP A 217 -11.42 2.80 -5.30
N ARG A 218 -10.55 3.62 -5.85
CA ARG A 218 -9.14 3.31 -6.04
C ARG A 218 -8.36 3.93 -4.89
N ILE A 219 -7.96 3.12 -3.95
CA ILE A 219 -7.25 3.52 -2.74
C ILE A 219 -5.91 2.81 -2.58
N ASP A 220 -5.62 1.82 -3.43
CA ASP A 220 -4.34 1.15 -3.51
C ASP A 220 -3.53 1.71 -4.69
N TYR A 221 -2.25 1.96 -4.46
CA TYR A 221 -1.39 2.64 -5.43
C TYR A 221 -0.02 1.99 -5.53
N PHE A 222 0.64 2.29 -6.66
CA PHE A 222 2.08 2.32 -6.79
C PHE A 222 2.49 3.74 -7.17
N PHE A 223 3.25 4.39 -6.30
CA PHE A 223 3.94 5.64 -6.62
C PHE A 223 5.42 5.35 -6.83
N VAL A 224 6.04 6.03 -7.78
CA VAL A 224 7.49 6.00 -8.00
C VAL A 224 8.01 7.42 -8.04
N SER A 225 9.19 7.65 -7.48
CA SER A 225 9.86 8.94 -7.65
C SER A 225 10.30 9.16 -9.10
N ASP A 226 10.39 10.41 -9.53
CA ASP A 226 10.66 10.81 -10.91
C ASP A 226 11.88 10.12 -11.53
N GLU A 227 12.91 9.85 -10.73
CA GLU A 227 14.15 9.19 -11.17
C GLU A 227 13.88 7.79 -11.74
N LEU A 228 12.80 7.16 -11.30
CA LEU A 228 12.40 5.82 -11.75
C LEU A 228 11.41 5.85 -12.91
N ARG A 229 10.91 7.02 -13.35
CA ARG A 229 9.89 7.15 -14.39
C ARG A 229 10.19 6.34 -15.65
N GLY A 230 11.40 6.45 -16.17
CA GLY A 230 11.83 5.74 -17.38
C GLY A 230 11.90 4.22 -17.24
N ARG A 231 11.84 3.73 -16.01
CA ARG A 231 11.88 2.28 -15.68
C ARG A 231 10.49 1.67 -15.55
N VAL A 232 9.43 2.47 -15.42
CA VAL A 232 8.05 1.98 -15.37
C VAL A 232 7.60 1.57 -16.77
N LYS A 233 7.34 0.29 -16.99
CA LYS A 233 6.98 -0.27 -18.30
C LYS A 233 5.48 -0.54 -18.44
N ALA A 234 4.82 -0.84 -17.35
CA ALA A 234 3.37 -1.08 -17.29
C ALA A 234 2.89 -0.93 -15.84
N ALA A 235 1.64 -0.57 -15.68
CA ALA A 235 0.91 -0.66 -14.42
C ALA A 235 -0.56 -1.01 -14.71
N GLY A 236 -1.21 -1.72 -13.78
CA GLY A 236 -2.59 -2.15 -13.95
C GLY A 236 -3.20 -2.62 -12.64
N ILE A 237 -4.52 -2.72 -12.64
CA ILE A 237 -5.30 -3.29 -11.53
C ILE A 237 -5.71 -4.70 -11.95
N LEU A 238 -5.44 -5.67 -11.10
CA LEU A 238 -5.84 -7.06 -11.33
C LEU A 238 -7.35 -7.23 -11.01
N PRO A 239 -8.09 -8.06 -11.78
CA PRO A 239 -9.54 -8.24 -11.63
C PRO A 239 -9.96 -8.95 -10.33
#